data_99d44e1acd672bb24d590894caca510e
#
_entry.id   99d44e1acd672bb24d590894caca510e
#
_cell.length_a   1.000
_cell.length_b   1.000
_cell.length_c   1.000
_cell.angle_alpha   90.00
_cell.angle_beta   90.00
_cell.angle_gamma   90.00
#
_symmetry.space_group_name_H-M   'P 1'
#
loop_
_entity.id
_entity.type
_entity.pdbx_description
1 polymer ?
#
loop_
_entity_poly.entity_id
_entity_poly.type
_entity_poly.pdbx_seq_one_letter_code
_entity_poly.pdbx_strand_id
1 'polypeptide(L)'
;MISIIPTAAAPDHNHRRAGQNGVNWFQHLGATNVKSLPLIDKASANAEEIVAALNQSNLIYLLGGFPHFLGQTLLKSRSWEAMRQAYERGAVLGGSSAGAMILCQYYFDPQSKKVVEGLGLIPQACVLPHHNAFGSNWAAQLTKLLPQALLLGIDEQTGMINDSGSTQKNVWHVYGKGTVTLYHNGDTSVYKAGEPFEVPIA
;
A
#
# COMPACT_ATOMS: atom_id res chain seq x y z
N MET A 1 3.29 17.44 6.78
CA MET A 1 2.80 17.41 5.38
C MET A 1 2.34 16.01 5.03
N ILE A 2 1.23 15.90 4.27
CA ILE A 2 0.77 14.65 3.64
C ILE A 2 1.13 14.69 2.17
N SER A 3 1.83 13.67 1.68
CA SER A 3 2.21 13.53 0.28
C SER A 3 1.42 12.41 -0.40
N ILE A 4 0.68 12.77 -1.45
CA ILE A 4 -0.10 11.85 -2.27
C ILE A 4 0.73 11.46 -3.50
N ILE A 5 0.86 10.17 -3.75
CA ILE A 5 1.69 9.61 -4.81
C ILE A 5 0.78 8.96 -5.87
N PRO A 6 0.54 9.63 -7.00
CA PRO A 6 -0.40 9.18 -8.02
C PRO A 6 0.23 8.30 -9.12
N THR A 7 1.43 7.80 -8.93
CA THR A 7 2.22 7.05 -9.92
C THR A 7 1.43 5.92 -10.58
N ALA A 8 0.66 5.15 -9.79
CA ALA A 8 -0.12 4.03 -10.33
C ALA A 8 -1.16 4.43 -11.38
N ALA A 9 -1.59 5.70 -11.40
CA ALA A 9 -2.56 6.23 -12.36
C ALA A 9 -1.90 6.93 -13.56
N ALA A 10 -0.57 6.87 -13.70
CA ALA A 10 0.14 7.53 -14.79
C ALA A 10 -0.03 6.84 -16.16
N PRO A 11 -0.08 5.49 -16.27
CA PRO A 11 -0.19 4.81 -17.56
C PRO A 11 -1.45 5.17 -18.38
N ASP A 12 -2.56 5.48 -17.70
CA ASP A 12 -3.81 5.91 -18.33
C ASP A 12 -4.01 7.44 -18.32
N HIS A 13 -2.93 8.21 -18.07
CA HIS A 13 -2.91 9.67 -18.01
C HIS A 13 -3.84 10.27 -16.93
N ASN A 14 -4.26 9.49 -15.94
CA ASN A 14 -5.21 9.90 -14.90
C ASN A 14 -4.54 10.41 -13.60
N HIS A 15 -3.21 10.45 -13.55
CA HIS A 15 -2.45 10.79 -12.34
C HIS A 15 -2.80 12.16 -11.73
N ARG A 16 -3.10 13.17 -12.57
CA ARG A 16 -3.47 14.52 -12.09
C ARG A 16 -4.80 14.49 -11.34
N ARG A 17 -5.81 13.85 -11.94
CA ARG A 17 -7.14 13.70 -11.35
C ARG A 17 -7.09 12.83 -10.09
N ALA A 18 -6.40 11.70 -10.15
CA ALA A 18 -6.21 10.81 -9.00
C ALA A 18 -5.50 11.53 -7.84
N GLY A 19 -4.42 12.25 -8.12
CA GLY A 19 -3.70 13.04 -7.14
C GLY A 19 -4.57 14.11 -6.48
N GLN A 20 -5.35 14.86 -7.28
CA GLN A 20 -6.27 15.86 -6.75
C GLN A 20 -7.39 15.24 -5.89
N ASN A 21 -7.93 14.09 -6.29
CA ASN A 21 -8.91 13.35 -5.49
C ASN A 21 -8.32 12.94 -4.14
N GLY A 22 -7.07 12.46 -4.11
CA GLY A 22 -6.37 12.14 -2.87
C GLY A 22 -6.17 13.36 -1.97
N VAL A 23 -5.77 14.51 -2.56
CA VAL A 23 -5.66 15.77 -1.81
C VAL A 23 -7.00 16.15 -1.21
N ASN A 24 -8.06 16.17 -2.01
CA ASN A 24 -9.43 16.54 -1.56
C ASN A 24 -9.90 15.60 -0.44
N TRP A 25 -9.62 14.29 -0.56
CA TRP A 25 -9.99 13.30 0.45
C TRP A 25 -9.40 13.64 1.83
N PHE A 26 -8.08 13.83 1.89
CA PHE A 26 -7.42 14.15 3.16
C PHE A 26 -7.82 15.53 3.70
N GLN A 27 -8.06 16.50 2.82
CA GLN A 27 -8.57 17.82 3.25
C GLN A 27 -9.98 17.74 3.86
N HIS A 28 -10.87 16.91 3.33
CA HIS A 28 -12.18 16.65 3.93
C HIS A 28 -12.09 15.97 5.31
N LEU A 29 -11.02 15.26 5.56
CA LEU A 29 -10.70 14.69 6.88
C LEU A 29 -10.02 15.70 7.84
N GLY A 30 -9.88 16.97 7.42
CA GLY A 30 -9.32 18.04 8.24
C GLY A 30 -7.82 18.27 8.08
N ALA A 31 -7.15 17.58 7.17
CA ALA A 31 -5.73 17.82 6.94
C ALA A 31 -5.50 19.12 6.17
N THR A 32 -4.65 20.02 6.71
CA THR A 32 -4.42 21.35 6.13
C THR A 32 -3.24 21.42 5.16
N ASN A 33 -2.28 20.50 5.26
CA ASN A 33 -1.07 20.50 4.42
C ASN A 33 -0.96 19.19 3.64
N VAL A 34 -1.68 19.11 2.52
CA VAL A 34 -1.74 17.95 1.63
C VAL A 34 -1.29 18.35 0.23
N LYS A 35 -0.40 17.58 -0.37
CA LYS A 35 0.12 17.82 -1.72
C LYS A 35 0.15 16.54 -2.54
N SER A 36 -0.27 16.60 -3.80
CA SER A 36 0.03 15.56 -4.78
C SER A 36 1.40 15.83 -5.38
N LEU A 37 2.34 14.90 -5.22
CA LEU A 37 3.66 14.99 -5.82
C LEU A 37 3.62 14.50 -7.26
N PRO A 38 4.28 15.17 -8.22
CA PRO A 38 4.34 14.74 -9.62
C PRO A 38 5.34 13.58 -9.84
N LEU A 39 5.28 12.57 -8.99
CA LEU A 39 6.01 11.32 -9.09
C LEU A 39 5.19 10.39 -9.99
N ILE A 40 5.53 10.34 -11.29
CA ILE A 40 4.73 9.68 -12.33
C ILE A 40 5.50 8.68 -13.19
N ASP A 41 6.83 8.67 -13.08
CA ASP A 41 7.73 7.81 -13.86
C ASP A 41 9.09 7.65 -13.16
N LYS A 42 9.99 6.87 -13.78
CA LYS A 42 11.31 6.60 -13.23
C LYS A 42 12.20 7.85 -13.12
N ALA A 43 12.03 8.82 -14.01
CA ALA A 43 12.80 10.07 -13.97
C ALA A 43 12.38 10.91 -12.76
N SER A 44 11.07 11.16 -12.61
CA SER A 44 10.51 11.90 -11.47
C SER A 44 10.74 11.17 -10.14
N ALA A 45 10.79 9.82 -10.13
CA ALA A 45 11.12 9.05 -8.93
C ALA A 45 12.57 9.24 -8.44
N ASN A 46 13.43 9.89 -9.23
CA ASN A 46 14.80 10.23 -8.86
C ASN A 46 15.06 11.74 -8.80
N ALA A 47 14.03 12.56 -9.00
CA ALA A 47 14.13 14.02 -8.97
C ALA A 47 14.34 14.55 -7.54
N GLU A 48 15.25 15.51 -7.40
CA GLU A 48 15.66 16.06 -6.11
C GLU A 48 14.50 16.70 -5.34
N GLU A 49 13.66 17.46 -6.04
CA GLU A 49 12.50 18.13 -5.44
C GLU A 49 11.47 17.13 -4.88
N ILE A 50 11.29 15.97 -5.52
CA ILE A 50 10.41 14.90 -5.04
C ILE A 50 11.01 14.25 -3.79
N VAL A 51 12.29 13.93 -3.82
CA VAL A 51 13.02 13.35 -2.69
C VAL A 51 12.97 14.28 -1.49
N ALA A 52 13.21 15.60 -1.68
CA ALA A 52 13.13 16.58 -0.62
C ALA A 52 11.74 16.70 -0.01
N ALA A 53 10.69 16.67 -0.84
CA ALA A 53 9.30 16.69 -0.37
C ALA A 53 8.94 15.43 0.44
N LEU A 54 9.37 14.25 -0.01
CA LEU A 54 9.14 12.98 0.70
C LEU A 54 9.84 12.98 2.07
N ASN A 55 11.06 13.49 2.14
CA ASN A 55 11.77 13.60 3.41
C ASN A 55 11.09 14.52 4.45
N GLN A 56 10.27 15.46 4.02
CA GLN A 56 9.49 16.36 4.89
C GLN A 56 8.07 15.83 5.21
N SER A 57 7.70 14.66 4.70
CA SER A 57 6.36 14.11 4.85
C SER A 57 6.19 13.42 6.21
N ASN A 58 5.02 13.64 6.83
CA ASN A 58 4.57 12.89 8.02
C ASN A 58 3.66 11.72 7.64
N LEU A 59 3.01 11.80 6.47
CA LEU A 59 2.26 10.72 5.87
C LEU A 59 2.53 10.72 4.37
N ILE A 60 2.82 9.54 3.82
CA ILE A 60 3.01 9.30 2.40
C ILE A 60 1.98 8.26 1.97
N TYR A 61 1.13 8.61 1.00
CA TYR A 61 0.03 7.77 0.58
C TYR A 61 0.11 7.40 -0.91
N LEU A 62 0.26 6.11 -1.19
CA LEU A 62 0.35 5.55 -2.53
C LEU A 62 -1.05 5.25 -3.06
N LEU A 63 -1.44 5.90 -4.16
CA LEU A 63 -2.75 5.68 -4.77
C LEU A 63 -2.83 4.37 -5.57
N GLY A 64 -4.06 3.97 -5.90
CA GLY A 64 -4.38 2.82 -6.75
C GLY A 64 -4.18 3.09 -8.24
N GLY A 65 -4.27 2.01 -9.03
CA GLY A 65 -4.11 1.97 -10.48
C GLY A 65 -3.31 0.73 -10.92
N PHE A 66 -2.22 0.92 -11.66
CA PHE A 66 -1.38 -0.14 -12.21
C PHE A 66 -0.26 -0.54 -11.22
N PRO A 67 -0.38 -1.68 -10.52
CA PRO A 67 0.58 -2.06 -9.48
C PRO A 67 1.98 -2.31 -10.05
N HIS A 68 2.07 -2.95 -11.21
CA HIS A 68 3.37 -3.26 -11.83
C HIS A 68 4.13 -1.98 -12.21
N PHE A 69 3.45 -1.01 -12.83
CA PHE A 69 4.05 0.28 -13.17
C PHE A 69 4.52 1.03 -11.92
N LEU A 70 3.69 1.08 -10.86
CA LEU A 70 4.04 1.71 -9.60
C LEU A 70 5.27 1.04 -8.97
N GLY A 71 5.26 -0.29 -8.87
CA GLY A 71 6.36 -1.06 -8.31
C GLY A 71 7.67 -0.85 -9.06
N GLN A 72 7.65 -0.95 -10.40
CA GLN A 72 8.84 -0.70 -11.23
C GLN A 72 9.35 0.74 -11.13
N THR A 73 8.46 1.72 -11.01
CA THR A 73 8.83 3.12 -10.87
C THR A 73 9.55 3.37 -9.54
N LEU A 74 9.06 2.79 -8.44
CA LEU A 74 9.62 3.00 -7.11
C LEU A 74 10.82 2.12 -6.81
N LEU A 75 10.83 0.87 -7.27
CA LEU A 75 11.89 -0.09 -6.96
C LEU A 75 13.28 0.48 -7.32
N LYS A 76 14.19 0.50 -6.33
CA LYS A 76 15.56 1.05 -6.47
C LYS A 76 15.60 2.53 -6.88
N SER A 77 14.57 3.32 -6.58
CA SER A 77 14.57 4.76 -6.80
C SER A 77 15.00 5.53 -5.54
N ARG A 78 15.48 6.76 -5.74
CA ARG A 78 15.76 7.69 -4.64
C ARG A 78 14.50 8.04 -3.85
N SER A 79 13.34 8.11 -4.51
CA SER A 79 12.06 8.34 -3.85
C SER A 79 11.68 7.21 -2.91
N TRP A 80 11.88 5.95 -3.30
CA TRP A 80 11.64 4.82 -2.38
C TRP A 80 12.54 4.87 -1.17
N GLU A 81 13.82 5.16 -1.36
CA GLU A 81 14.75 5.32 -0.25
C GLU A 81 14.34 6.46 0.68
N ALA A 82 13.90 7.62 0.15
CA ALA A 82 13.39 8.73 0.95
C ALA A 82 12.12 8.36 1.72
N MET A 83 11.19 7.61 1.10
CA MET A 83 9.98 7.10 1.77
C MET A 83 10.34 6.17 2.94
N ARG A 84 11.28 5.25 2.73
CA ARG A 84 11.77 4.32 3.77
C ARG A 84 12.40 5.09 4.93
N GLN A 85 13.27 6.06 4.64
CA GLN A 85 13.88 6.90 5.65
C GLN A 85 12.85 7.75 6.40
N ALA A 86 11.83 8.30 5.71
CA ALA A 86 10.75 9.03 6.37
C ALA A 86 9.96 8.11 7.32
N TYR A 87 9.65 6.89 6.91
CA TYR A 87 9.01 5.88 7.73
C TYR A 87 9.83 5.54 8.98
N GLU A 88 11.14 5.33 8.84
CA GLU A 88 12.06 5.07 9.97
C GLU A 88 12.13 6.24 10.97
N ARG A 89 11.89 7.47 10.51
CA ARG A 89 11.77 8.66 11.36
C ARG A 89 10.38 8.85 11.97
N GLY A 90 9.43 7.92 11.73
CA GLY A 90 8.09 7.94 12.30
C GLY A 90 6.99 8.50 11.38
N ALA A 91 7.26 8.73 10.11
CA ALA A 91 6.20 9.05 9.15
C ALA A 91 5.33 7.81 8.90
N VAL A 92 4.05 8.04 8.63
CA VAL A 92 3.13 6.97 8.20
C VAL A 92 3.31 6.71 6.70
N LEU A 93 3.46 5.44 6.33
CA LEU A 93 3.47 5.00 4.95
C LEU A 93 2.26 4.10 4.69
N GLY A 94 1.41 4.51 3.77
CA GLY A 94 0.18 3.78 3.47
C GLY A 94 -0.17 3.79 1.99
N GLY A 95 -1.15 2.99 1.61
CA GLY A 95 -1.62 2.95 0.23
C GLY A 95 -2.95 2.25 0.07
N SER A 96 -3.60 2.46 -1.07
CA SER A 96 -4.85 1.79 -1.44
C SER A 96 -4.69 1.02 -2.75
N SER A 97 -5.40 -0.12 -2.87
CA SER A 97 -5.39 -0.97 -4.07
C SER A 97 -3.94 -1.27 -4.50
N ALA A 98 -3.52 -0.85 -5.71
CA ALA A 98 -2.14 -1.00 -6.18
C ALA A 98 -1.09 -0.47 -5.19
N GLY A 99 -1.37 0.67 -4.52
CA GLY A 99 -0.48 1.24 -3.51
C GLY A 99 -0.29 0.33 -2.30
N ALA A 100 -1.36 -0.31 -1.82
CA ALA A 100 -1.28 -1.28 -0.73
C ALA A 100 -0.54 -2.56 -1.18
N MET A 101 -0.82 -3.03 -2.40
CA MET A 101 -0.21 -4.25 -2.95
C MET A 101 1.31 -4.17 -2.98
N ILE A 102 1.87 -3.09 -3.51
CA ILE A 102 3.32 -2.98 -3.71
C ILE A 102 4.12 -2.74 -2.43
N LEU A 103 3.47 -2.35 -1.33
CA LEU A 103 4.13 -2.22 -0.03
C LEU A 103 4.51 -3.58 0.58
N CYS A 104 3.82 -4.65 0.19
CA CYS A 104 4.17 -6.01 0.59
C CYS A 104 5.43 -6.52 -0.12
N GLN A 105 5.98 -7.62 0.36
CA GLN A 105 7.08 -8.32 -0.31
C GLN A 105 6.66 -8.87 -1.66
N TYR A 106 5.40 -9.32 -1.78
CA TYR A 106 4.85 -9.84 -3.02
C TYR A 106 3.59 -9.09 -3.42
N TYR A 107 3.36 -8.96 -4.72
CA TYR A 107 2.07 -8.54 -5.26
C TYR A 107 1.71 -9.35 -6.50
N PHE A 108 0.42 -9.49 -6.72
CA PHE A 108 -0.11 -10.10 -7.94
C PHE A 108 -0.31 -9.01 -9.00
N ASP A 109 0.31 -9.17 -10.16
CA ASP A 109 0.02 -8.30 -11.31
C ASP A 109 -1.13 -8.91 -12.14
N PRO A 110 -2.32 -8.28 -12.16
CA PRO A 110 -3.47 -8.83 -12.87
C PRO A 110 -3.31 -8.81 -14.39
N GLN A 111 -2.43 -7.96 -14.94
CA GLN A 111 -2.20 -7.90 -16.39
C GLN A 111 -1.36 -9.08 -16.86
N SER A 112 -0.21 -9.33 -16.23
CA SER A 112 0.65 -10.46 -16.58
C SER A 112 0.22 -11.78 -15.92
N LYS A 113 -0.69 -11.74 -14.94
CA LYS A 113 -1.12 -12.86 -14.09
C LYS A 113 0.05 -13.51 -13.35
N LYS A 114 1.02 -12.71 -12.93
CA LYS A 114 2.22 -13.17 -12.24
C LYS A 114 2.31 -12.58 -10.84
N VAL A 115 2.93 -13.34 -9.95
CA VAL A 115 3.46 -12.82 -8.69
C VAL A 115 4.76 -12.10 -8.97
N VAL A 116 4.91 -10.90 -8.41
CA VAL A 116 6.06 -10.03 -8.59
C VAL A 116 6.56 -9.58 -7.22
N GLU A 117 7.84 -9.35 -7.09
CA GLU A 117 8.45 -8.79 -5.89
C GLU A 117 8.06 -7.31 -5.74
N GLY A 118 7.57 -6.96 -4.56
CA GLY A 118 7.18 -5.60 -4.19
C GLY A 118 8.28 -4.84 -3.44
N LEU A 119 7.87 -3.87 -2.63
CA LEU A 119 8.81 -3.00 -1.90
C LEU A 119 9.26 -3.60 -0.55
N GLY A 120 8.64 -4.67 -0.09
CA GLY A 120 9.07 -5.44 1.08
C GLY A 120 8.90 -4.75 2.44
N LEU A 121 8.06 -3.72 2.55
CA LEU A 121 7.77 -3.08 3.82
C LEU A 121 7.03 -4.05 4.76
N ILE A 122 6.14 -4.86 4.21
CA ILE A 122 5.48 -5.96 4.91
C ILE A 122 6.09 -7.26 4.37
N PRO A 123 7.03 -7.89 5.11
CA PRO A 123 7.70 -9.09 4.65
C PRO A 123 6.75 -10.29 4.61
N GLN A 124 7.04 -11.25 3.76
CA GLN A 124 6.27 -12.50 3.59
C GLN A 124 4.76 -12.29 3.37
N ALA A 125 4.34 -11.13 2.84
CA ALA A 125 2.94 -10.80 2.65
C ALA A 125 2.59 -10.46 1.20
N CYS A 126 1.29 -10.62 0.87
CA CYS A 126 0.67 -10.21 -0.39
C CYS A 126 -0.75 -9.71 -0.14
N VAL A 127 -1.06 -8.47 -0.52
CA VAL A 127 -2.40 -7.89 -0.38
C VAL A 127 -3.29 -8.29 -1.56
N LEU A 128 -4.52 -8.73 -1.26
CA LEU A 128 -5.63 -8.93 -2.19
C LEU A 128 -6.63 -7.78 -1.97
N PRO A 129 -6.51 -6.68 -2.73
CA PRO A 129 -7.40 -5.53 -2.56
C PRO A 129 -8.79 -5.84 -3.14
N HIS A 130 -9.79 -5.02 -2.76
CA HIS A 130 -11.18 -5.21 -3.19
C HIS A 130 -11.67 -6.65 -2.95
N HIS A 131 -11.35 -7.20 -1.79
CA HIS A 131 -11.52 -8.63 -1.51
C HIS A 131 -12.98 -9.07 -1.58
N ASN A 132 -13.91 -8.25 -1.10
CA ASN A 132 -15.36 -8.49 -1.19
C ASN A 132 -15.95 -8.30 -2.61
N ALA A 133 -15.16 -7.87 -3.58
CA ALA A 133 -15.59 -7.69 -4.97
C ALA A 133 -14.92 -8.73 -5.89
N PHE A 134 -13.63 -8.58 -6.17
CA PHE A 134 -12.91 -9.46 -7.08
C PHE A 134 -11.61 -10.04 -6.52
N GLY A 135 -11.03 -9.41 -5.50
CA GLY A 135 -9.73 -9.83 -4.94
C GLY A 135 -9.74 -11.24 -4.36
N SER A 136 -10.85 -11.69 -3.81
CA SER A 136 -11.00 -13.06 -3.31
C SER A 136 -10.82 -14.14 -4.39
N ASN A 137 -11.09 -13.82 -5.66
CA ASN A 137 -10.90 -14.76 -6.78
C ASN A 137 -9.42 -15.15 -6.97
N TRP A 138 -8.47 -14.36 -6.45
CA TRP A 138 -7.05 -14.64 -6.54
C TRP A 138 -6.54 -15.53 -5.40
N ALA A 139 -7.29 -15.64 -4.30
CA ALA A 139 -6.83 -16.30 -3.08
C ALA A 139 -6.37 -17.75 -3.33
N ALA A 140 -7.19 -18.58 -3.98
CA ALA A 140 -6.87 -19.98 -4.23
C ALA A 140 -5.61 -20.18 -5.12
N GLN A 141 -5.39 -19.29 -6.09
CA GLN A 141 -4.19 -19.31 -6.92
C GLN A 141 -2.98 -18.85 -6.13
N LEU A 142 -3.10 -17.76 -5.39
CA LEU A 142 -1.98 -17.15 -4.67
C LEU A 142 -1.52 -18.01 -3.48
N THR A 143 -2.43 -18.70 -2.80
CA THR A 143 -2.06 -19.69 -1.77
C THR A 143 -1.16 -20.80 -2.33
N LYS A 144 -1.38 -21.21 -3.59
CA LYS A 144 -0.52 -22.21 -4.24
C LYS A 144 0.82 -21.64 -4.70
N LEU A 145 0.84 -20.39 -5.18
CA LEU A 145 2.06 -19.73 -5.69
C LEU A 145 2.95 -19.21 -4.56
N LEU A 146 2.35 -18.87 -3.44
CA LEU A 146 3.00 -18.26 -2.27
C LEU A 146 2.63 -19.03 -0.99
N PRO A 147 2.97 -20.33 -0.88
CA PRO A 147 2.50 -21.18 0.22
C PRO A 147 2.98 -20.75 1.61
N GLN A 148 4.06 -19.97 1.69
CA GLN A 148 4.64 -19.47 2.93
C GLN A 148 4.24 -18.02 3.23
N ALA A 149 3.58 -17.33 2.29
CA ALA A 149 3.24 -15.94 2.48
C ALA A 149 1.85 -15.79 3.15
N LEU A 150 1.72 -14.72 3.93
CA LEU A 150 0.45 -14.26 4.45
C LEU A 150 -0.30 -13.50 3.35
N LEU A 151 -1.45 -13.99 2.94
CA LEU A 151 -2.33 -13.25 2.03
C LEU A 151 -3.30 -12.42 2.84
N LEU A 152 -3.39 -11.13 2.51
CA LEU A 152 -4.18 -10.12 3.21
C LEU A 152 -5.33 -9.65 2.32
N GLY A 153 -6.50 -10.27 2.45
CA GLY A 153 -7.72 -9.89 1.74
C GLY A 153 -8.35 -8.68 2.42
N ILE A 154 -8.32 -7.50 1.79
CA ILE A 154 -8.88 -6.28 2.35
C ILE A 154 -10.10 -5.87 1.55
N ASP A 155 -11.26 -5.79 2.21
CA ASP A 155 -12.52 -5.37 1.61
C ASP A 155 -12.51 -3.90 1.19
N GLU A 156 -13.41 -3.52 0.29
CA GLU A 156 -13.65 -2.11 -0.04
C GLU A 156 -14.10 -1.32 1.20
N GLN A 157 -13.74 -0.04 1.27
CA GLN A 157 -14.02 0.85 2.40
C GLN A 157 -13.48 0.33 3.74
N THR A 158 -12.41 -0.47 3.68
CA THR A 158 -11.76 -1.09 4.84
C THR A 158 -10.26 -0.89 4.75
N GLY A 159 -9.63 -0.77 5.89
CA GLY A 159 -8.18 -0.69 6.02
C GLY A 159 -7.68 -1.43 7.24
N MET A 160 -6.39 -1.71 7.24
CA MET A 160 -5.67 -2.21 8.41
C MET A 160 -4.54 -1.24 8.74
N ILE A 161 -4.36 -0.95 10.01
CA ILE A 161 -3.36 0.01 10.50
C ILE A 161 -2.57 -0.62 11.64
N ASN A 162 -1.25 -0.50 11.56
CA ASN A 162 -0.35 -0.82 12.65
C ASN A 162 -0.19 0.44 13.52
N ASP A 163 -1.07 0.62 14.48
CA ASP A 163 -1.12 1.78 15.37
C ASP A 163 -0.90 1.44 16.86
N SER A 164 -0.51 0.19 17.16
CA SER A 164 -0.36 -0.31 18.54
C SER A 164 0.84 0.26 19.31
N GLY A 165 1.52 1.26 18.75
CA GLY A 165 2.71 1.87 19.36
C GLY A 165 3.96 1.00 19.22
N SER A 166 5.07 1.47 19.78
CA SER A 166 6.40 0.89 19.58
C SER A 166 6.61 -0.52 20.18
N THR A 167 5.73 -0.96 21.07
CA THR A 167 5.88 -2.22 21.79
C THR A 167 5.25 -3.43 21.10
N GLN A 168 4.34 -3.21 20.16
CA GLN A 168 3.61 -4.28 19.46
C GLN A 168 3.62 -4.03 17.93
N LYS A 169 4.78 -4.01 17.36
CA LYS A 169 4.99 -3.69 15.92
C LYS A 169 4.23 -4.61 14.95
N ASN A 170 3.80 -5.77 15.39
CA ASN A 170 3.15 -6.79 14.57
C ASN A 170 1.63 -6.79 14.71
N VAL A 171 1.07 -6.00 15.63
CA VAL A 171 -0.38 -5.92 15.84
C VAL A 171 -0.97 -4.88 14.93
N TRP A 172 -1.99 -5.28 14.20
CA TRP A 172 -2.75 -4.45 13.28
C TRP A 172 -4.20 -4.42 13.69
N HIS A 173 -4.87 -3.30 13.49
CA HIS A 173 -6.29 -3.15 13.76
C HIS A 173 -7.05 -2.92 12.45
N VAL A 174 -8.25 -3.47 12.36
CA VAL A 174 -9.15 -3.27 11.21
C VAL A 174 -10.00 -2.03 11.43
N TYR A 175 -10.09 -1.20 10.41
CA TYR A 175 -10.93 0.00 10.37
C TYR A 175 -11.80 0.00 9.13
N GLY A 176 -13.00 0.58 9.23
CA GLY A 176 -13.91 0.75 8.10
C GLY A 176 -15.18 -0.07 8.18
N LYS A 177 -15.73 -0.48 7.02
CA LYS A 177 -17.07 -1.08 6.94
C LYS A 177 -17.06 -2.58 6.69
N GLY A 178 -15.99 -3.11 6.10
CA GLY A 178 -15.84 -4.52 5.77
C GLY A 178 -14.92 -5.25 6.72
N THR A 179 -14.23 -6.25 6.19
CA THR A 179 -13.36 -7.16 6.92
C THR A 179 -11.96 -7.21 6.32
N VAL A 180 -11.01 -7.70 7.11
CA VAL A 180 -9.72 -8.19 6.64
C VAL A 180 -9.69 -9.70 6.80
N THR A 181 -9.44 -10.41 5.71
CA THR A 181 -9.31 -11.87 5.68
C THR A 181 -7.85 -12.27 5.54
N LEU A 182 -7.37 -13.08 6.46
CA LEU A 182 -6.03 -13.66 6.42
C LEU A 182 -6.07 -15.09 5.88
N TYR A 183 -5.19 -15.40 4.93
CA TYR A 183 -4.93 -16.76 4.47
C TYR A 183 -3.48 -17.11 4.77
N HIS A 184 -3.24 -18.07 5.63
CA HIS A 184 -1.90 -18.47 6.03
C HIS A 184 -1.85 -19.95 6.40
N ASN A 185 -0.89 -20.70 5.86
CA ASN A 185 -0.66 -22.13 6.14
C ASN A 185 -1.90 -23.02 5.98
N GLY A 186 -2.81 -22.68 5.07
CA GLY A 186 -4.05 -23.42 4.82
C GLY A 186 -5.24 -22.96 5.68
N ASP A 187 -5.02 -22.12 6.67
CA ASP A 187 -6.06 -21.54 7.51
C ASP A 187 -6.60 -20.23 6.94
N THR A 188 -7.84 -19.91 7.29
CA THR A 188 -8.48 -18.65 6.94
C THR A 188 -9.09 -18.02 8.20
N SER A 189 -8.72 -16.78 8.47
CA SER A 189 -9.27 -16.01 9.59
C SER A 189 -9.83 -14.68 9.10
N VAL A 190 -10.96 -14.24 9.67
CA VAL A 190 -11.65 -13.02 9.27
C VAL A 190 -11.75 -12.08 10.46
N TYR A 191 -11.34 -10.83 10.28
CA TYR A 191 -11.32 -9.78 11.28
C TYR A 191 -12.20 -8.61 10.86
N LYS A 192 -13.03 -8.10 11.80
CA LYS A 192 -13.94 -6.97 11.59
C LYS A 192 -13.35 -5.68 12.17
N ALA A 193 -13.97 -4.56 11.84
CA ALA A 193 -13.59 -3.26 12.38
C ALA A 193 -13.50 -3.28 13.91
N GLY A 194 -12.39 -2.78 14.44
CA GLY A 194 -12.06 -2.77 15.87
C GLY A 194 -11.33 -4.02 16.37
N GLU A 195 -11.24 -5.09 15.57
CA GLU A 195 -10.52 -6.30 15.99
C GLU A 195 -9.03 -6.19 15.65
N PRO A 196 -8.14 -6.55 16.59
CA PRO A 196 -6.72 -6.67 16.34
C PRO A 196 -6.36 -8.04 15.76
N PHE A 197 -5.28 -8.08 14.98
CA PHE A 197 -4.64 -9.32 14.54
C PHE A 197 -3.13 -9.14 14.43
N GLU A 198 -2.41 -10.25 14.49
CA GLU A 198 -0.97 -10.22 14.32
C GLU A 198 -0.60 -10.57 12.87
N VAL A 199 0.30 -9.76 12.29
CA VAL A 199 1.01 -10.11 11.06
C VAL A 199 2.31 -10.79 11.47
N PRO A 200 2.50 -12.09 11.19
CA PRO A 200 3.75 -12.75 11.50
C PRO A 200 4.88 -12.06 10.71
N ILE A 201 5.78 -11.44 11.44
CA ILE A 201 7.03 -10.91 10.87
C ILE A 201 8.09 -11.99 11.10
N ALA A 202 8.68 -12.43 9.99
CA ALA A 202 9.79 -13.36 10.04
C ALA A 202 11.06 -12.69 10.59
#